data_dc87af218dbbf6f323f452dd26f690a7
#
_entry.id   dc87af218dbbf6f323f452dd26f690a7
#
_cell.length_a   1.000
_cell.length_b   1.000
_cell.length_c   1.000
_cell.angle_alpha   90.00
_cell.angle_beta   90.00
_cell.angle_gamma   90.00
#
_symmetry.space_group_name_H-M   'P 1'
#
loop_
_entity.id
_entity.type
_entity.pdbx_description
1 polymer ?
#
loop_
_entity_poly.entity_id
_entity_poly.type
_entity_poly.pdbx_seq_one_letter_code
_entity_poly.pdbx_strand_id
1 'polypeptide(L)'
;SLDPTILDILYKNKKIDLSKLYQYSGFLGLTGSSDLLKITEKSKNRSNENEKLAIDLYCYQVQKAVGSAISQIKGVDLIVFTGGIGTGSSLIRKKICAQFDYLNLKLDHKKNKYHLTGIISDRYSKVKVALVHIDEMQEILKVCQNFI
;
A
#
# COMPACT_ATOMS: atom_id res chain seq x y z
N SER A 1 -7.88 4.70 12.28
CA SER A 1 -9.04 5.58 12.49
C SER A 1 -8.66 6.67 13.48
N LEU A 2 -9.13 7.89 13.25
CA LEU A 2 -8.98 9.02 14.16
C LEU A 2 -10.19 9.03 15.10
N ASP A 3 -9.96 9.27 16.38
CA ASP A 3 -11.06 9.43 17.35
C ASP A 3 -11.86 10.70 17.02
N PRO A 4 -13.19 10.61 16.84
CA PRO A 4 -14.03 11.77 16.54
C PRO A 4 -13.95 12.89 17.58
N THR A 5 -13.69 12.54 18.85
CA THR A 5 -13.54 13.51 19.95
C THR A 5 -12.37 14.44 19.71
N ILE A 6 -11.27 13.95 19.15
CA ILE A 6 -10.10 14.77 18.80
C ILE A 6 -10.47 15.82 17.75
N LEU A 7 -11.25 15.41 16.73
CA LEU A 7 -11.72 16.34 15.70
C LEU A 7 -12.63 17.41 16.27
N ASP A 8 -13.57 17.04 17.17
CA ASP A 8 -14.47 17.98 17.83
C ASP A 8 -13.71 19.02 18.65
N ILE A 9 -12.73 18.57 19.45
CA ILE A 9 -11.88 19.48 20.25
C ILE A 9 -11.08 20.43 19.35
N LEU A 10 -10.48 19.92 18.29
CA LEU A 10 -9.69 20.74 17.36
C LEU A 10 -10.56 21.76 16.61
N TYR A 11 -11.75 21.35 16.19
CA TYR A 11 -12.71 22.20 15.50
C TYR A 11 -13.24 23.32 16.42
N LYS A 12 -13.71 22.98 17.64
CA LYS A 12 -14.20 23.95 18.64
C LYS A 12 -13.14 24.98 19.02
N ASN A 13 -11.89 24.56 19.08
CA ASN A 13 -10.78 25.47 19.39
C ASN A 13 -10.30 26.28 18.18
N LYS A 14 -10.96 26.17 17.00
CA LYS A 14 -10.55 26.81 15.74
C LYS A 14 -9.09 26.54 15.34
N LYS A 15 -8.53 25.41 15.83
CA LYS A 15 -7.13 25.03 15.58
C LYS A 15 -6.96 24.25 14.28
N ILE A 16 -8.06 23.80 13.69
CA ILE A 16 -8.00 22.98 12.49
C ILE A 16 -9.10 23.39 11.51
N ASP A 17 -8.72 23.46 10.26
CA ASP A 17 -9.62 23.50 9.13
C ASP A 17 -9.70 22.08 8.58
N LEU A 18 -10.91 21.50 8.58
CA LEU A 18 -11.12 20.13 8.12
C LEU A 18 -10.66 19.92 6.65
N SER A 19 -10.76 20.96 5.82
CA SER A 19 -10.27 20.90 4.44
C SER A 19 -8.77 20.64 4.38
N LYS A 20 -8.02 21.23 5.31
CA LYS A 20 -6.56 21.04 5.41
C LYS A 20 -6.18 19.63 5.85
N LEU A 21 -7.02 18.96 6.65
CA LEU A 21 -6.77 17.56 6.99
C LEU A 21 -6.79 16.64 5.77
N TYR A 22 -7.73 16.88 4.85
CA TYR A 22 -7.77 16.11 3.61
C TYR A 22 -6.60 16.41 2.67
N GLN A 23 -6.24 17.70 2.57
CA GLN A 23 -5.22 18.14 1.62
C GLN A 23 -3.79 17.88 2.09
N TYR A 24 -3.53 17.99 3.40
CA TYR A 24 -2.17 17.98 3.96
C TYR A 24 -1.93 16.83 4.95
N SER A 25 -2.65 15.72 4.81
CA SER A 25 -2.41 14.51 5.61
C SER A 25 -1.65 13.43 4.82
N GLY A 26 -1.45 12.27 5.44
CA GLY A 26 -0.79 11.12 4.82
C GLY A 26 0.67 11.41 4.40
N PHE A 27 1.04 10.98 3.21
CA PHE A 27 2.38 11.19 2.69
C PHE A 27 2.74 12.68 2.61
N LEU A 28 1.83 13.50 2.12
CA LEU A 28 2.07 14.94 1.97
C LEU A 28 2.33 15.59 3.33
N GLY A 29 1.55 15.24 4.35
CA GLY A 29 1.71 15.78 5.70
C GLY A 29 3.03 15.40 6.36
N LEU A 30 3.54 14.20 6.09
CA LEU A 30 4.77 13.70 6.70
C LEU A 30 6.03 14.12 5.93
N THR A 31 5.98 14.18 4.60
CA THR A 31 7.17 14.28 3.76
C THR A 31 7.19 15.51 2.84
N GLY A 32 6.09 16.29 2.82
CA GLY A 32 5.90 17.38 1.87
C GLY A 32 5.69 16.93 0.42
N SER A 33 5.48 15.63 0.18
CA SER A 33 5.26 15.05 -1.15
C SER A 33 4.17 13.98 -1.11
N SER A 34 3.37 13.90 -2.17
CA SER A 34 2.44 12.79 -2.43
C SER A 34 3.02 11.75 -3.41
N ASP A 35 4.20 12.02 -3.98
CA ASP A 35 4.86 11.15 -4.95
C ASP A 35 5.62 10.03 -4.23
N LEU A 36 5.03 8.83 -4.26
CA LEU A 36 5.60 7.65 -3.61
C LEU A 36 6.98 7.27 -4.13
N LEU A 37 7.25 7.46 -5.43
CA LEU A 37 8.55 7.13 -6.00
C LEU A 37 9.62 8.03 -5.40
N LYS A 38 9.36 9.35 -5.31
CA LYS A 38 10.27 10.30 -4.66
C LYS A 38 10.46 9.99 -3.17
N ILE A 39 9.37 9.67 -2.46
CA ILE A 39 9.42 9.29 -1.04
C ILE A 39 10.27 8.02 -0.87
N THR A 40 10.03 7.00 -1.71
CA THR A 40 10.78 5.74 -1.66
C THR A 40 12.27 5.96 -1.93
N GLU A 41 12.62 6.81 -2.90
CA GLU A 41 14.01 7.11 -3.21
C GLU A 41 14.69 7.84 -2.04
N LYS A 42 14.06 8.87 -1.50
CA LYS A 42 14.57 9.61 -0.34
C LYS A 42 14.70 8.73 0.90
N SER A 43 13.79 7.78 1.11
CA SER A 43 13.81 6.88 2.27
C SER A 43 15.05 5.97 2.33
N LYS A 44 15.78 5.81 1.24
CA LYS A 44 17.05 5.07 1.20
C LYS A 44 18.17 5.78 1.98
N ASN A 45 18.09 7.08 2.12
CA ASN A 45 19.04 7.85 2.93
C ASN A 45 18.67 7.70 4.42
N ARG A 46 19.67 7.42 5.25
CA ARG A 46 19.48 7.20 6.70
C ARG A 46 18.97 8.44 7.44
N SER A 47 19.25 9.64 6.96
CA SER A 47 18.82 10.91 7.57
C SER A 47 17.36 11.27 7.30
N ASN A 48 16.70 10.64 6.33
CA ASN A 48 15.32 10.95 5.94
C ASN A 48 14.31 10.11 6.75
N GLU A 49 14.14 10.45 8.02
CA GLU A 49 13.31 9.68 8.95
C GLU A 49 11.81 9.79 8.61
N ASN A 50 11.35 10.97 8.17
CA ASN A 50 9.96 11.17 7.80
C ASN A 50 9.52 10.33 6.62
N GLU A 51 10.36 10.19 5.59
CA GLU A 51 10.08 9.35 4.44
C GLU A 51 10.05 7.86 4.81
N LYS A 52 10.93 7.43 5.71
CA LYS A 52 10.88 6.04 6.24
C LYS A 52 9.60 5.82 7.03
N LEU A 53 9.29 6.73 7.96
CA LEU A 53 8.09 6.65 8.77
C LEU A 53 6.84 6.62 7.90
N ALA A 54 6.77 7.46 6.87
CA ALA A 54 5.64 7.50 5.94
C ALA A 54 5.41 6.16 5.23
N ILE A 55 6.49 5.52 4.74
CA ILE A 55 6.43 4.20 4.10
C ILE A 55 6.05 3.13 5.12
N ASP A 56 6.62 3.16 6.32
CA ASP A 56 6.34 2.18 7.36
C ASP A 56 4.88 2.26 7.84
N LEU A 57 4.36 3.46 8.04
CA LEU A 57 2.95 3.67 8.38
C LEU A 57 2.01 3.19 7.29
N TYR A 58 2.34 3.47 6.01
CA TYR A 58 1.55 2.97 4.88
C TYR A 58 1.52 1.44 4.85
N CYS A 59 2.69 0.81 4.92
CA CYS A 59 2.80 -0.65 4.95
C CYS A 59 2.03 -1.25 6.13
N TYR A 60 2.15 -0.65 7.32
CA TYR A 60 1.43 -1.07 8.52
C TYR A 60 -0.09 -1.03 8.35
N GLN A 61 -0.64 0.03 7.74
CA GLN A 61 -2.08 0.11 7.48
C GLN A 61 -2.55 -0.98 6.50
N VAL A 62 -1.77 -1.23 5.44
CA VAL A 62 -2.08 -2.32 4.50
C VAL A 62 -1.99 -3.68 5.19
N GLN A 63 -0.96 -3.92 5.99
CA GLN A 63 -0.79 -5.15 6.77
C GLN A 63 -1.97 -5.41 7.70
N LYS A 64 -2.46 -4.38 8.40
CA LYS A 64 -3.67 -4.49 9.24
C LYS A 64 -4.90 -4.88 8.44
N ALA A 65 -5.12 -4.24 7.30
CA ALA A 65 -6.27 -4.54 6.44
C ALA A 65 -6.21 -5.97 5.91
N VAL A 66 -5.04 -6.39 5.40
CA VAL A 66 -4.82 -7.76 4.90
C VAL A 66 -4.95 -8.77 6.03
N GLY A 67 -4.36 -8.52 7.20
CA GLY A 67 -4.47 -9.40 8.36
C GLY A 67 -5.92 -9.59 8.83
N SER A 68 -6.69 -8.49 8.85
CA SER A 68 -8.13 -8.54 9.15
C SER A 68 -8.89 -9.40 8.13
N ALA A 69 -8.63 -9.21 6.85
CA ALA A 69 -9.26 -10.00 5.80
C ALA A 69 -8.92 -11.50 5.92
N ILE A 70 -7.64 -11.82 6.14
CA ILE A 70 -7.18 -13.22 6.34
C ILE A 70 -7.91 -13.88 7.51
N SER A 71 -8.09 -13.14 8.61
CA SER A 71 -8.82 -13.64 9.77
C SER A 71 -10.28 -13.95 9.45
N GLN A 72 -10.95 -13.08 8.68
CA GLN A 72 -12.36 -13.27 8.30
C GLN A 72 -12.58 -14.49 7.39
N ILE A 73 -11.67 -14.72 6.43
CA ILE A 73 -11.75 -15.84 5.49
C ILE A 73 -11.08 -17.11 6.02
N LYS A 74 -10.54 -17.07 7.26
CA LYS A 74 -9.90 -18.20 7.94
C LYS A 74 -8.67 -18.77 7.24
N GLY A 75 -7.96 -17.95 6.51
CA GLY A 75 -6.74 -18.30 5.78
C GLY A 75 -6.62 -17.58 4.45
N VAL A 76 -5.54 -17.83 3.71
CA VAL A 76 -5.29 -17.24 2.41
C VAL A 76 -4.38 -18.16 1.60
N ASP A 77 -4.71 -18.36 0.34
CA ASP A 77 -3.89 -19.12 -0.61
C ASP A 77 -3.10 -18.19 -1.55
N LEU A 78 -3.67 -17.01 -1.85
CA LEU A 78 -3.11 -16.06 -2.79
C LEU A 78 -3.34 -14.63 -2.33
N ILE A 79 -2.26 -13.83 -2.35
CA ILE A 79 -2.32 -12.36 -2.21
C ILE A 79 -1.97 -11.74 -3.56
N VAL A 80 -2.83 -10.84 -4.06
CA VAL A 80 -2.63 -10.17 -5.33
C VAL A 80 -2.30 -8.70 -5.10
N PHE A 81 -1.19 -8.23 -5.65
CA PHE A 81 -0.85 -6.82 -5.73
C PHE A 81 -1.24 -6.25 -7.09
N THR A 82 -1.95 -5.13 -7.06
CA THR A 82 -2.40 -4.40 -8.24
C THR A 82 -2.35 -2.89 -8.01
N GLY A 83 -2.69 -2.11 -9.01
CA GLY A 83 -2.66 -0.65 -8.95
C GLY A 83 -1.23 -0.08 -8.94
N GLY A 84 -1.11 1.24 -9.06
CA GLY A 84 0.18 1.92 -9.25
C GLY A 84 1.21 1.64 -8.17
N ILE A 85 0.81 1.63 -6.89
CA ILE A 85 1.71 1.36 -5.76
C ILE A 85 2.05 -0.13 -5.68
N GLY A 86 1.02 -0.99 -5.79
CA GLY A 86 1.20 -2.44 -5.70
C GLY A 86 2.09 -2.98 -6.80
N THR A 87 1.93 -2.50 -8.03
CA THR A 87 2.76 -2.90 -9.17
C THR A 87 4.10 -2.15 -9.21
N GLY A 88 4.13 -0.88 -8.80
CA GLY A 88 5.29 0.00 -8.95
C GLY A 88 6.40 -0.17 -7.91
N SER A 89 6.11 -0.65 -6.68
CA SER A 89 7.10 -0.65 -5.60
C SER A 89 7.41 -2.02 -5.03
N SER A 90 8.54 -2.59 -5.44
CA SER A 90 9.06 -3.85 -4.88
C SER A 90 9.39 -3.74 -3.38
N LEU A 91 9.78 -2.56 -2.91
CA LEU A 91 10.07 -2.30 -1.50
C LEU A 91 8.80 -2.42 -0.65
N ILE A 92 7.72 -1.81 -1.09
CA ILE A 92 6.43 -1.84 -0.38
C ILE A 92 5.89 -3.27 -0.34
N ARG A 93 5.89 -4.00 -1.47
CA ARG A 93 5.49 -5.40 -1.50
C ARG A 93 6.31 -6.25 -0.52
N LYS A 94 7.64 -6.06 -0.52
CA LYS A 94 8.53 -6.76 0.42
C LYS A 94 8.17 -6.47 1.87
N LYS A 95 7.97 -5.19 2.23
CA LYS A 95 7.60 -4.78 3.60
C LYS A 95 6.25 -5.37 4.01
N ILE A 96 5.24 -5.30 3.15
CA ILE A 96 3.91 -5.85 3.43
C ILE A 96 3.97 -7.36 3.64
N CYS A 97 4.61 -8.09 2.72
CA CYS A 97 4.68 -9.56 2.78
C CYS A 97 5.49 -10.08 3.96
N ALA A 98 6.49 -9.33 4.43
CA ALA A 98 7.31 -9.74 5.58
C ALA A 98 6.50 -9.95 6.86
N GLN A 99 5.34 -9.29 7.01
CA GLN A 99 4.46 -9.46 8.16
C GLN A 99 3.75 -10.82 8.16
N PHE A 100 3.68 -11.50 7.02
CA PHE A 100 2.94 -12.76 6.83
C PHE A 100 3.85 -13.98 6.68
N ASP A 101 5.11 -13.88 7.14
CA ASP A 101 6.08 -14.98 7.12
C ASP A 101 5.61 -16.19 7.95
N TYR A 102 4.85 -15.93 9.02
CA TYR A 102 4.22 -16.97 9.86
C TYR A 102 3.22 -17.85 9.10
N LEU A 103 2.70 -17.39 7.95
CA LEU A 103 1.88 -18.17 7.02
C LEU A 103 2.73 -18.93 5.98
N ASN A 104 4.04 -18.98 6.16
CA ASN A 104 4.99 -19.48 5.17
C ASN A 104 4.90 -18.77 3.82
N LEU A 105 4.57 -17.47 3.83
CA LEU A 105 4.66 -16.60 2.67
C LEU A 105 6.11 -16.21 2.44
N LYS A 106 6.64 -16.49 1.27
CA LYS A 106 8.01 -16.13 0.87
C LYS A 106 7.99 -15.49 -0.50
N LEU A 107 8.56 -14.29 -0.62
CA LEU A 107 8.77 -13.63 -1.92
C LEU A 107 10.04 -14.14 -2.59
N ASP A 108 9.97 -14.32 -3.91
CA ASP A 108 11.16 -14.44 -4.74
C ASP A 108 11.73 -13.04 -4.97
N HIS A 109 12.94 -12.77 -4.48
CA HIS A 109 13.57 -11.46 -4.55
C HIS A 109 13.79 -10.97 -5.99
N LYS A 110 14.15 -11.88 -6.92
CA LYS A 110 14.38 -11.52 -8.33
C LYS A 110 13.07 -11.16 -9.00
N LYS A 111 12.04 -12.02 -8.88
CA LYS A 111 10.72 -11.75 -9.46
C LYS A 111 10.10 -10.48 -8.90
N ASN A 112 10.15 -10.27 -7.58
CA ASN A 112 9.64 -9.06 -6.96
C ASN A 112 10.34 -7.80 -7.47
N LYS A 113 11.66 -7.85 -7.72
CA LYS A 113 12.44 -6.68 -8.18
C LYS A 113 12.13 -6.31 -9.63
N TYR A 114 11.92 -7.28 -10.49
CA TYR A 114 11.78 -7.04 -11.94
C TYR A 114 10.35 -6.75 -12.39
N HIS A 115 9.40 -6.57 -11.48
CA HIS A 115 8.01 -6.20 -11.79
C HIS A 115 7.33 -7.12 -12.84
N LEU A 116 7.60 -8.40 -12.77
CA LEU A 116 6.97 -9.35 -13.69
C LEU A 116 5.51 -9.57 -13.30
N THR A 117 4.62 -9.51 -14.26
CA THR A 117 3.23 -9.96 -14.09
C THR A 117 3.20 -11.46 -13.79
N GLY A 118 2.32 -11.90 -12.90
CA GLY A 118 2.19 -13.29 -12.49
C GLY A 118 2.72 -13.54 -11.08
N ILE A 119 3.07 -14.79 -10.81
CA ILE A 119 3.50 -15.22 -9.48
C ILE A 119 4.89 -14.72 -9.16
N ILE A 120 4.99 -13.93 -8.08
CA ILE A 120 6.24 -13.34 -7.56
C ILE A 120 6.69 -13.95 -6.23
N SER A 121 5.93 -14.91 -5.68
CA SER A 121 6.37 -15.70 -4.54
C SER A 121 7.39 -16.77 -4.94
N ASP A 122 8.18 -17.19 -3.94
CA ASP A 122 9.07 -18.35 -4.05
C ASP A 122 8.25 -19.63 -4.36
N ARG A 123 8.88 -20.59 -5.03
CA ARG A 123 8.23 -21.87 -5.38
C ARG A 123 7.76 -22.66 -4.15
N TYR A 124 8.47 -22.54 -3.04
CA TYR A 124 8.16 -23.20 -1.77
C TYR A 124 7.25 -22.37 -0.86
N SER A 125 6.85 -21.19 -1.29
CA SER A 125 5.89 -20.39 -0.54
C SER A 125 4.54 -21.09 -0.46
N LYS A 126 3.99 -21.25 0.75
CA LYS A 126 2.67 -21.83 0.94
C LYS A 126 1.59 -20.88 0.44
N VAL A 127 1.65 -19.63 0.89
CA VAL A 127 0.80 -18.57 0.36
C VAL A 127 1.46 -17.99 -0.88
N LYS A 128 0.74 -18.00 -2.00
CA LYS A 128 1.24 -17.42 -3.25
C LYS A 128 1.06 -15.91 -3.26
N VAL A 129 1.93 -15.23 -3.98
CA VAL A 129 1.84 -13.78 -4.21
C VAL A 129 1.91 -13.52 -5.70
N ALA A 130 0.93 -12.82 -6.22
CA ALA A 130 0.85 -12.44 -7.61
C ALA A 130 0.94 -10.93 -7.81
N LEU A 131 1.43 -10.53 -8.95
CA LEU A 131 1.44 -9.17 -9.45
C LEU A 131 0.57 -9.11 -10.70
N VAL A 132 -0.45 -8.25 -10.68
CA VAL A 132 -1.39 -8.09 -11.79
C VAL A 132 -1.45 -6.61 -12.18
N HIS A 133 -1.12 -6.32 -13.42
CA HIS A 133 -1.33 -5.01 -14.01
C HIS A 133 -2.76 -4.92 -14.50
N ILE A 134 -3.49 -3.92 -14.05
CA ILE A 134 -4.84 -3.61 -14.50
C ILE A 134 -4.75 -2.41 -15.44
N ASP A 135 -5.30 -2.55 -16.62
CA ASP A 135 -5.52 -1.44 -17.54
C ASP A 135 -6.93 -0.89 -17.32
N GLU A 136 -7.03 0.06 -16.36
CA GLU A 136 -8.30 0.70 -16.01
C GLU A 136 -8.94 1.41 -17.22
N MET A 137 -8.11 1.92 -18.14
CA MET A 137 -8.58 2.61 -19.34
C MET A 137 -9.31 1.64 -20.29
N GLN A 138 -8.78 0.44 -20.47
CA GLN A 138 -9.45 -0.58 -21.28
C GLN A 138 -10.79 -1.01 -20.69
N GLU A 139 -10.87 -1.14 -19.37
CA GLU A 139 -12.13 -1.49 -18.70
C GLU A 139 -13.18 -0.36 -18.84
N ILE A 140 -12.76 0.91 -18.68
CA ILE A 140 -13.63 2.07 -18.93
C ILE A 140 -14.12 2.08 -20.39
N LEU A 141 -13.24 1.85 -21.36
CA LEU A 141 -13.60 1.80 -22.77
C LEU A 141 -14.62 0.69 -23.08
N LYS A 142 -14.44 -0.51 -22.51
CA LYS A 142 -15.42 -1.60 -22.67
C LYS A 142 -16.80 -1.21 -22.14
N VAL A 143 -16.85 -0.55 -20.98
CA VAL A 143 -18.13 -0.09 -20.40
C VAL A 143 -18.74 0.97 -21.30
N CYS A 144 -17.99 1.96 -21.78
CA CYS A 144 -18.49 3.02 -22.66
C CYS A 144 -19.01 2.47 -23.99
N GLN A 145 -18.39 1.42 -24.55
CA GLN A 145 -18.86 0.78 -25.79
C GLN A 145 -20.27 0.16 -25.67
N ASN A 146 -20.72 -0.18 -24.47
CA ASN A 146 -22.07 -0.70 -24.25
C ASN A 146 -23.16 0.39 -24.23
N PHE A 147 -22.78 1.67 -24.29
CA PHE A 147 -23.69 2.82 -24.32
C PHE A 147 -23.77 3.51 -25.68
N ILE A 148 -23.06 3.00 -26.68
CA ILE A 148 -23.07 3.46 -28.08
C ILE A 148 -23.76 2.40 -28.93
#